data_60f40aa2b3548da67a3cefd93b3f3b78
#
_entry.id   60f40aa2b3548da67a3cefd93b3f3b78
#
_cell.length_a   1.000
_cell.length_b   1.000
_cell.length_c   1.000
_cell.angle_alpha   90.00
_cell.angle_beta   90.00
_cell.angle_gamma   90.00
#
_symmetry.space_group_name_H-M   'P 1'
#
loop_
_entity.id
_entity.type
_entity.pdbx_description
1 polymer ?
#
loop_
_entity_poly.entity_id
_entity_poly.type
_entity_poly.pdbx_seq_one_letter_code
_entity_poly.pdbx_strand_id
1 'polypeptide(L)'
;MKDILTAPFVKEMCDTTANMYRLGWDERNGGNISYMLDEEEIAQYLDINHVLREIPTGFKADALIGRIFIVTGTGKYFKNVKTDPENNLGIIRIAEDGTTAQLLWGYKDGGKFTSELPAHLMSHMARLSVDKDNRVVIHSHPTNTLAMNYVHELDEKKFTHTLWEMCTECIVVFPDGVGILPWMLCGTNEIGEATAEKMKEFRLVIWAMHGIYGAGKTLDETF
;
A
#
# COMPACT_ATOMS: atom_id res chain seq x y z
N MET A 1 13.50 -4.71 -24.83
CA MET A 1 12.75 -4.73 -23.56
C MET A 1 11.55 -5.66 -23.74
N LYS A 2 11.18 -6.40 -22.70
CA LYS A 2 9.94 -7.21 -22.69
C LYS A 2 8.72 -6.29 -22.58
N ASP A 3 7.53 -6.79 -22.93
CA ASP A 3 6.28 -6.05 -22.70
C ASP A 3 6.02 -5.95 -21.18
N ILE A 4 5.87 -4.75 -20.66
CA ILE A 4 5.65 -4.43 -19.25
C ILE A 4 4.38 -5.09 -18.69
N LEU A 5 3.35 -5.28 -19.50
CA LEU A 5 2.12 -5.97 -19.11
C LEU A 5 2.33 -7.46 -18.84
N THR A 6 3.48 -8.01 -19.28
CA THR A 6 3.86 -9.40 -18.99
C THR A 6 4.69 -9.52 -17.70
N ALA A 7 5.08 -8.40 -17.09
CA ALA A 7 5.91 -8.39 -15.89
C ALA A 7 5.19 -9.06 -14.70
N PRO A 8 5.88 -9.89 -13.91
CA PRO A 8 5.30 -10.56 -12.75
C PRO A 8 4.63 -9.56 -11.79
N PHE A 9 5.32 -8.49 -11.43
CA PHE A 9 4.82 -7.47 -10.51
C PHE A 9 3.55 -6.75 -11.01
N VAL A 10 3.37 -6.57 -12.34
CA VAL A 10 2.12 -6.01 -12.90
C VAL A 10 0.98 -7.02 -12.79
N LYS A 11 1.25 -8.30 -13.11
CA LYS A 11 0.25 -9.37 -13.01
C LYS A 11 -0.20 -9.60 -11.56
N GLU A 12 0.74 -9.65 -10.64
CA GLU A 12 0.46 -9.79 -9.20
C GLU A 12 -0.39 -8.61 -8.69
N MET A 13 -0.07 -7.37 -9.06
CA MET A 13 -0.92 -6.21 -8.73
C MET A 13 -2.33 -6.36 -9.31
N CYS A 14 -2.47 -6.81 -10.56
CA CYS A 14 -3.75 -7.06 -11.18
C CYS A 14 -4.57 -8.14 -10.46
N ASP A 15 -3.92 -9.23 -10.08
CA ASP A 15 -4.58 -10.37 -9.43
C ASP A 15 -4.96 -10.02 -7.98
N THR A 16 -4.08 -9.37 -7.23
CA THR A 16 -4.35 -8.91 -5.87
C THR A 16 -5.51 -7.93 -5.83
N THR A 17 -5.49 -6.89 -6.65
CA THR A 17 -6.59 -5.91 -6.71
C THR A 17 -7.93 -6.54 -7.14
N ALA A 18 -7.91 -7.50 -8.07
CA ALA A 18 -9.10 -8.23 -8.49
C ALA A 18 -9.67 -9.10 -7.34
N ASN A 19 -8.79 -9.76 -6.56
CA ASN A 19 -9.19 -10.55 -5.41
C ASN A 19 -9.77 -9.68 -4.29
N MET A 20 -9.14 -8.57 -3.95
CA MET A 20 -9.62 -7.63 -2.95
C MET A 20 -11.00 -7.07 -3.33
N TYR A 21 -11.19 -6.67 -4.59
CA TYR A 21 -12.49 -6.24 -5.09
C TYR A 21 -13.55 -7.36 -4.99
N ARG A 22 -13.21 -8.60 -5.37
CA ARG A 22 -14.13 -9.76 -5.31
C ARG A 22 -14.56 -10.07 -3.87
N LEU A 23 -13.70 -9.81 -2.89
CA LEU A 23 -14.01 -9.99 -1.46
C LEU A 23 -14.81 -8.82 -0.87
N GLY A 24 -15.00 -7.74 -1.63
CA GLY A 24 -15.72 -6.55 -1.16
C GLY A 24 -14.91 -5.68 -0.20
N TRP A 25 -13.58 -5.72 -0.31
CA TRP A 25 -12.68 -4.94 0.55
C TRP A 25 -12.34 -3.57 0.00
N ASP A 26 -12.75 -3.29 -1.24
CA ASP A 26 -12.42 -2.04 -1.95
C ASP A 26 -13.64 -1.57 -2.75
N GLU A 27 -14.54 -0.93 -2.04
CA GLU A 27 -15.73 -0.33 -2.65
C GLU A 27 -15.36 0.94 -3.42
N ARG A 28 -15.90 1.09 -4.63
CA ARG A 28 -15.62 2.22 -5.52
C ARG A 28 -14.11 2.37 -5.76
N ASN A 29 -13.54 3.48 -5.28
CA ASN A 29 -12.12 3.81 -5.34
C ASN A 29 -11.45 3.74 -3.96
N GLY A 30 -12.06 3.01 -3.02
CA GLY A 30 -11.47 2.73 -1.72
C GLY A 30 -10.29 1.78 -1.85
N GLY A 31 -9.39 1.82 -0.86
CA GLY A 31 -8.18 1.01 -0.87
C GLY A 31 -7.10 1.46 -1.86
N ASN A 32 -5.88 1.07 -1.59
CA ASN A 32 -4.73 1.35 -2.44
C ASN A 32 -3.54 0.45 -2.07
N ILE A 33 -2.63 0.27 -3.02
CA ILE A 33 -1.46 -0.59 -2.89
C ILE A 33 -0.24 0.17 -3.40
N SER A 34 0.89 0.03 -2.68
CA SER A 34 2.23 0.34 -3.16
C SER A 34 3.16 -0.84 -2.95
N TYR A 35 3.89 -1.21 -4.00
CA TYR A 35 4.85 -2.31 -3.99
C TYR A 35 6.20 -1.81 -4.48
N MET A 36 7.22 -1.91 -3.62
CA MET A 36 8.60 -1.53 -3.93
C MET A 36 9.24 -2.58 -4.81
N LEU A 37 9.76 -2.16 -5.96
CA LEU A 37 10.31 -3.03 -7.01
C LEU A 37 11.83 -3.00 -7.02
N ASP A 38 12.43 -4.09 -7.49
CA ASP A 38 13.87 -4.18 -7.73
C ASP A 38 14.22 -3.57 -9.09
N GLU A 39 15.24 -2.72 -9.11
CA GLU A 39 15.68 -2.02 -10.31
C GLU A 39 16.09 -2.97 -11.43
N GLU A 40 16.81 -4.04 -11.10
CA GLU A 40 17.25 -5.06 -12.07
C GLU A 40 16.07 -5.79 -12.72
N GLU A 41 14.99 -6.01 -11.97
CA GLU A 41 13.77 -6.64 -12.50
C GLU A 41 13.04 -5.70 -13.47
N ILE A 42 12.89 -4.42 -13.10
CA ILE A 42 12.19 -3.44 -13.90
C ILE A 42 12.94 -3.15 -15.21
N ALA A 43 14.27 -3.06 -15.17
CA ALA A 43 15.11 -2.76 -16.34
C ALA A 43 14.93 -3.73 -17.50
N GLN A 44 14.36 -4.93 -17.25
CA GLN A 44 14.00 -5.87 -18.32
C GLN A 44 12.81 -5.41 -19.16
N TYR A 45 11.94 -4.55 -18.59
CA TYR A 45 10.65 -4.16 -19.14
C TYR A 45 10.58 -2.70 -19.55
N LEU A 46 11.38 -1.83 -18.90
CA LEU A 46 11.28 -0.41 -19.11
C LEU A 46 12.64 0.28 -18.94
N ASP A 47 12.88 1.37 -19.70
CA ASP A 47 14.03 2.25 -19.47
C ASP A 47 13.76 3.14 -18.24
N ILE A 48 14.39 2.80 -17.12
CA ILE A 48 14.23 3.53 -15.86
C ILE A 48 14.79 4.95 -15.90
N ASN A 49 15.59 5.32 -16.91
CA ASN A 49 16.09 6.67 -17.08
C ASN A 49 15.13 7.57 -17.87
N HIS A 50 14.12 6.98 -18.50
CA HIS A 50 13.10 7.71 -19.22
C HIS A 50 11.97 8.15 -18.31
N VAL A 51 12.00 9.40 -17.86
CA VAL A 51 10.96 10.00 -17.01
C VAL A 51 9.87 10.62 -17.88
N LEU A 52 8.63 10.14 -17.73
CA LEU A 52 7.47 10.65 -18.46
C LEU A 52 7.02 12.02 -17.92
N ARG A 53 6.98 12.17 -16.62
CA ARG A 53 6.65 13.42 -15.90
C ARG A 53 7.02 13.34 -14.43
N GLU A 54 7.05 14.47 -13.78
CA GLU A 54 7.29 14.60 -12.34
C GLU A 54 6.01 15.02 -11.61
N ILE A 55 5.78 14.45 -10.43
CA ILE A 55 4.57 14.66 -9.63
C ILE A 55 4.99 14.87 -8.18
N PRO A 56 4.62 16.00 -7.54
CA PRO A 56 4.90 16.19 -6.11
C PRO A 56 4.25 15.10 -5.26
N THR A 57 5.00 14.53 -4.30
CA THR A 57 4.51 13.48 -3.40
C THR A 57 3.69 14.03 -2.23
N GLY A 58 3.86 15.31 -1.88
CA GLY A 58 3.25 15.91 -0.69
C GLY A 58 3.94 15.55 0.63
N PHE A 59 5.05 14.80 0.55
CA PHE A 59 5.83 14.36 1.70
C PHE A 59 7.31 14.24 1.32
N LYS A 60 8.21 14.42 2.29
CA LYS A 60 9.64 14.26 2.08
C LYS A 60 10.11 12.87 2.50
N ALA A 61 10.42 12.02 1.54
CA ALA A 61 10.75 10.61 1.70
C ALA A 61 12.27 10.35 1.52
N ASP A 62 13.13 11.01 2.29
CA ASP A 62 14.60 10.95 2.13
C ASP A 62 15.14 9.52 2.15
N ALA A 63 14.63 8.64 3.01
CA ALA A 63 15.08 7.25 3.09
C ALA A 63 14.65 6.38 1.89
N LEU A 64 13.81 6.89 1.00
CA LEU A 64 13.32 6.18 -0.18
C LEU A 64 13.84 6.78 -1.50
N ILE A 65 14.76 7.74 -1.46
CA ILE A 65 15.38 8.31 -2.66
C ILE A 65 15.93 7.20 -3.55
N GLY A 66 15.60 7.26 -4.84
CA GLY A 66 15.96 6.27 -5.85
C GLY A 66 15.12 4.98 -5.83
N ARG A 67 14.33 4.72 -4.79
CA ARG A 67 13.46 3.54 -4.75
C ARG A 67 12.31 3.66 -5.76
N ILE A 68 11.97 2.53 -6.36
CA ILE A 68 10.94 2.44 -7.38
C ILE A 68 9.75 1.67 -6.82
N PHE A 69 8.54 2.15 -7.12
CA PHE A 69 7.28 1.56 -6.65
C PHE A 69 6.30 1.42 -7.80
N ILE A 70 5.55 0.33 -7.85
CA ILE A 70 4.29 0.28 -8.58
C ILE A 70 3.17 0.63 -7.60
N VAL A 71 2.29 1.56 -8.01
CA VAL A 71 1.28 2.16 -7.13
C VAL A 71 -0.07 2.25 -7.85
N THR A 72 -1.16 2.02 -7.13
CA THR A 72 -2.52 2.24 -7.62
C THR A 72 -2.83 3.72 -7.77
N GLY A 73 -3.62 4.08 -8.79
CA GLY A 73 -3.95 5.47 -9.10
C GLY A 73 -5.07 6.05 -8.22
N THR A 74 -5.02 7.37 -8.00
CA THR A 74 -6.10 8.08 -7.29
C THR A 74 -7.41 8.03 -8.07
N GLY A 75 -8.52 7.80 -7.35
CA GLY A 75 -9.85 7.70 -7.95
C GLY A 75 -10.07 6.46 -8.83
N LYS A 76 -9.10 5.53 -8.87
CA LYS A 76 -9.19 4.30 -9.65
C LYS A 76 -9.91 3.20 -8.86
N TYR A 77 -10.64 2.35 -9.59
CA TYR A 77 -11.39 1.24 -9.01
C TYR A 77 -10.62 -0.06 -9.20
N PHE A 78 -10.44 -0.84 -8.17
CA PHE A 78 -9.71 -2.11 -8.22
C PHE A 78 -10.28 -3.08 -9.26
N LYS A 79 -11.60 -3.08 -9.47
CA LYS A 79 -12.24 -3.90 -10.53
C LYS A 79 -11.71 -3.63 -11.95
N ASN A 80 -11.14 -2.45 -12.18
CA ASN A 80 -10.67 -2.04 -13.51
C ASN A 80 -9.17 -2.31 -13.72
N VAL A 81 -8.40 -2.55 -12.64
CA VAL A 81 -6.94 -2.67 -12.71
C VAL A 81 -6.53 -3.79 -13.66
N LYS A 82 -7.16 -4.97 -13.55
CA LYS A 82 -6.82 -6.14 -14.37
C LYS A 82 -7.17 -5.96 -15.86
N THR A 83 -8.20 -5.19 -16.17
CA THR A 83 -8.65 -4.96 -17.55
C THR A 83 -7.97 -3.77 -18.23
N ASP A 84 -7.45 -2.85 -17.43
CA ASP A 84 -6.83 -1.62 -17.92
C ASP A 84 -5.70 -1.17 -16.96
N PRO A 85 -4.62 -1.97 -16.82
CA PRO A 85 -3.55 -1.67 -15.88
C PRO A 85 -2.84 -0.34 -16.18
N GLU A 86 -2.69 0.04 -17.44
CA GLU A 86 -1.95 1.23 -17.87
C GLU A 86 -2.60 2.55 -17.43
N ASN A 87 -3.91 2.58 -17.23
CA ASN A 87 -4.61 3.75 -16.70
C ASN A 87 -4.81 3.69 -15.18
N ASN A 88 -4.69 2.51 -14.56
CA ASN A 88 -5.00 2.31 -13.15
C ASN A 88 -3.78 2.14 -12.25
N LEU A 89 -2.61 1.81 -12.83
CA LEU A 89 -1.34 1.66 -12.14
C LEU A 89 -0.31 2.66 -12.69
N GLY A 90 0.67 2.98 -11.86
CA GLY A 90 1.86 3.72 -12.28
C GLY A 90 3.11 3.20 -11.61
N ILE A 91 4.23 3.23 -12.33
CA ILE A 91 5.56 2.97 -11.78
C ILE A 91 6.24 4.32 -11.57
N ILE A 92 6.62 4.57 -10.34
CA ILE A 92 7.25 5.83 -9.92
C ILE A 92 8.59 5.57 -9.26
N ARG A 93 9.52 6.51 -9.39
CA ARG A 93 10.78 6.56 -8.63
C ARG A 93 10.80 7.81 -7.77
N ILE A 94 11.22 7.70 -6.52
CA ILE A 94 11.44 8.87 -5.67
C ILE A 94 12.70 9.61 -6.15
N ALA A 95 12.54 10.86 -6.50
CA ALA A 95 13.63 11.70 -7.01
C ALA A 95 14.64 12.08 -5.90
N GLU A 96 15.79 12.64 -6.31
CA GLU A 96 16.87 13.03 -5.41
C GLU A 96 16.47 14.09 -4.37
N ASP A 97 15.44 14.90 -4.65
CA ASP A 97 14.90 15.89 -3.72
C ASP A 97 14.06 15.29 -2.59
N GLY A 98 13.70 14.00 -2.70
CA GLY A 98 12.86 13.28 -1.77
C GLY A 98 11.38 13.70 -1.76
N THR A 99 11.00 14.74 -2.51
CA THR A 99 9.65 15.33 -2.52
C THR A 99 8.91 15.16 -3.83
N THR A 100 9.59 14.62 -4.84
CA THR A 100 9.07 14.41 -6.19
C THR A 100 9.07 12.94 -6.54
N ALA A 101 7.98 12.45 -7.15
CA ALA A 101 7.91 11.15 -7.78
C ALA A 101 8.07 11.32 -9.30
N GLN A 102 9.05 10.65 -9.87
CA GLN A 102 9.28 10.54 -11.31
C GLN A 102 8.43 9.39 -11.86
N LEU A 103 7.42 9.69 -12.66
CA LEU A 103 6.61 8.67 -13.34
C LEU A 103 7.42 8.05 -14.46
N LEU A 104 7.62 6.73 -14.39
CA LEU A 104 8.35 5.94 -15.37
C LEU A 104 7.40 5.21 -16.33
N TRP A 105 6.20 4.84 -15.86
CA TRP A 105 5.18 4.13 -16.65
C TRP A 105 3.80 4.28 -16.00
N GLY A 106 2.75 4.14 -16.82
CA GLY A 106 1.37 4.09 -16.37
C GLY A 106 0.68 5.45 -16.34
N TYR A 107 -0.49 5.49 -15.71
CA TYR A 107 -1.39 6.65 -15.65
C TYR A 107 -1.53 7.37 -16.98
N LYS A 108 -1.75 6.60 -18.07
CA LYS A 108 -1.81 7.11 -19.44
C LYS A 108 -2.95 8.12 -19.68
N ASP A 109 -3.98 8.08 -18.85
CA ASP A 109 -5.09 9.03 -18.87
C ASP A 109 -4.75 10.40 -18.23
N GLY A 110 -3.50 10.62 -17.83
CA GLY A 110 -3.06 11.83 -17.13
C GLY A 110 -3.28 11.79 -15.61
N GLY A 111 -3.78 10.67 -15.07
CA GLY A 111 -3.94 10.42 -13.63
C GLY A 111 -2.63 10.45 -12.84
N LYS A 112 -2.69 10.22 -11.55
CA LYS A 112 -1.54 10.13 -10.66
C LYS A 112 -1.77 9.05 -9.60
N PHE A 113 -0.75 8.75 -8.82
CA PHE A 113 -0.83 7.84 -7.69
C PHE A 113 -1.91 8.23 -6.67
N THR A 114 -2.28 7.27 -5.82
CA THR A 114 -3.23 7.47 -4.72
C THR A 114 -2.93 8.74 -3.91
N SER A 115 -3.98 9.42 -3.45
CA SER A 115 -3.84 10.58 -2.54
C SER A 115 -3.22 10.21 -1.19
N GLU A 116 -3.21 8.91 -0.84
CA GLU A 116 -2.60 8.39 0.38
C GLU A 116 -1.13 7.98 0.19
N LEU A 117 -0.50 8.30 -0.95
CA LEU A 117 0.92 8.01 -1.16
C LEU A 117 1.82 8.48 -0.01
N PRO A 118 1.62 9.67 0.62
CA PRO A 118 2.41 10.05 1.79
C PRO A 118 2.35 9.02 2.91
N ALA A 119 1.17 8.52 3.27
CA ALA A 119 1.01 7.49 4.30
C ALA A 119 1.71 6.18 3.91
N HIS A 120 1.65 5.78 2.62
CA HIS A 120 2.39 4.62 2.12
C HIS A 120 3.90 4.80 2.24
N LEU A 121 4.45 5.95 1.81
CA LEU A 121 5.88 6.20 1.89
C LEU A 121 6.38 6.23 3.35
N MET A 122 5.64 6.87 4.24
CA MET A 122 5.92 6.87 5.69
C MET A 122 5.90 5.44 6.26
N SER A 123 4.92 4.63 5.87
CA SER A 123 4.81 3.22 6.27
C SER A 123 5.96 2.37 5.75
N HIS A 124 6.37 2.54 4.48
CA HIS A 124 7.55 1.88 3.93
C HIS A 124 8.81 2.26 4.70
N MET A 125 9.02 3.54 5.00
CA MET A 125 10.18 4.00 5.79
C MET A 125 10.20 3.37 7.17
N ALA A 126 9.06 3.35 7.86
CA ALA A 126 8.93 2.75 9.19
C ALA A 126 9.21 1.24 9.15
N ARG A 127 8.59 0.51 8.21
CA ARG A 127 8.80 -0.94 8.09
C ARG A 127 10.22 -1.30 7.69
N LEU A 128 10.84 -0.59 6.75
CA LEU A 128 12.23 -0.82 6.36
C LEU A 128 13.23 -0.56 7.50
N SER A 129 12.86 0.25 8.50
CA SER A 129 13.71 0.47 9.67
C SER A 129 13.77 -0.74 10.62
N VAL A 130 12.77 -1.63 10.56
CA VAL A 130 12.64 -2.82 11.42
C VAL A 130 12.68 -4.14 10.65
N ASP A 131 12.30 -4.15 9.37
CA ASP A 131 12.37 -5.31 8.47
C ASP A 131 12.79 -4.84 7.08
N LYS A 132 14.05 -5.13 6.71
CA LYS A 132 14.64 -4.70 5.43
C LYS A 132 14.02 -5.40 4.20
N ASP A 133 13.31 -6.50 4.41
CA ASP A 133 12.67 -7.27 3.34
C ASP A 133 11.25 -6.75 3.05
N ASN A 134 10.73 -5.80 3.84
CA ASN A 134 9.40 -5.25 3.62
C ASN A 134 9.34 -4.48 2.29
N ARG A 135 8.39 -4.86 1.43
CA ARG A 135 8.27 -4.28 0.07
C ARG A 135 6.86 -3.80 -0.26
N VAL A 136 5.86 -4.23 0.48
CA VAL A 136 4.45 -3.99 0.16
C VAL A 136 3.77 -3.24 1.29
N VAL A 137 2.91 -2.30 0.92
CA VAL A 137 1.92 -1.67 1.81
C VAL A 137 0.57 -1.70 1.10
N ILE A 138 -0.44 -2.25 1.78
CA ILE A 138 -1.82 -2.34 1.30
C ILE A 138 -2.73 -1.62 2.28
N HIS A 139 -3.59 -0.76 1.76
CA HIS A 139 -4.74 -0.23 2.47
C HIS A 139 -6.03 -0.81 1.89
N SER A 140 -6.94 -1.24 2.74
CA SER A 140 -8.22 -1.83 2.33
C SER A 140 -9.30 -1.67 3.41
N HIS A 141 -10.54 -2.01 3.05
CA HIS A 141 -11.72 -1.90 3.90
C HIS A 141 -12.35 -3.28 4.17
N PRO A 142 -11.67 -4.24 4.85
CA PRO A 142 -12.20 -5.59 5.07
C PRO A 142 -13.46 -5.51 5.93
N THR A 143 -14.58 -5.93 5.37
CA THR A 143 -15.93 -5.74 5.94
C THR A 143 -16.04 -6.24 7.38
N ASN A 144 -15.49 -7.43 7.68
CA ASN A 144 -15.57 -8.01 9.03
C ASN A 144 -14.72 -7.23 10.04
N THR A 145 -13.52 -6.79 9.65
CA THR A 145 -12.67 -5.96 10.50
C THR A 145 -13.32 -4.61 10.77
N LEU A 146 -13.95 -4.01 9.74
CA LEU A 146 -14.71 -2.77 9.92
C LEU A 146 -15.91 -2.97 10.85
N ALA A 147 -16.70 -4.04 10.66
CA ALA A 147 -17.81 -4.36 11.55
C ALA A 147 -17.37 -4.50 13.02
N MET A 148 -16.21 -5.14 13.24
CA MET A 148 -15.61 -5.27 14.56
C MET A 148 -15.26 -3.92 15.20
N ASN A 149 -14.81 -2.94 14.41
CA ASN A 149 -14.53 -1.57 14.90
C ASN A 149 -15.75 -0.86 15.51
N TYR A 150 -16.97 -1.23 15.14
CA TYR A 150 -18.19 -0.61 15.65
C TYR A 150 -18.72 -1.25 16.93
N VAL A 151 -18.31 -2.48 17.23
CA VAL A 151 -18.88 -3.28 18.34
C VAL A 151 -17.86 -3.70 19.39
N HIS A 152 -16.57 -3.60 19.06
CA HIS A 152 -15.48 -3.97 19.97
C HIS A 152 -14.79 -2.71 20.52
N GLU A 153 -14.24 -2.84 21.73
CA GLU A 153 -13.40 -1.78 22.31
C GLU A 153 -12.13 -1.60 21.46
N LEU A 154 -11.82 -0.36 21.12
CA LEU A 154 -10.64 0.00 20.29
C LEU A 154 -9.39 0.10 21.16
N ASP A 155 -9.07 -1.00 21.86
CA ASP A 155 -7.86 -1.22 22.63
C ASP A 155 -7.01 -2.28 21.92
N GLU A 156 -5.74 -1.97 21.63
CA GLU A 156 -4.86 -2.82 20.83
C GLU A 156 -4.72 -4.24 21.40
N LYS A 157 -4.56 -4.36 22.72
CA LYS A 157 -4.39 -5.67 23.38
C LYS A 157 -5.68 -6.48 23.32
N LYS A 158 -6.80 -5.88 23.68
CA LYS A 158 -8.10 -6.55 23.67
C LYS A 158 -8.50 -6.97 22.27
N PHE A 159 -8.31 -6.09 21.30
CA PHE A 159 -8.64 -6.35 19.89
C PHE A 159 -7.76 -7.48 19.33
N THR A 160 -6.46 -7.43 19.55
CA THR A 160 -5.51 -8.48 19.19
C THR A 160 -5.90 -9.82 19.81
N HIS A 161 -6.14 -9.85 21.11
CA HIS A 161 -6.54 -11.07 21.81
C HIS A 161 -7.83 -11.67 21.26
N THR A 162 -8.83 -10.83 20.99
CA THR A 162 -10.09 -11.30 20.38
C THR A 162 -9.86 -11.92 19.01
N LEU A 163 -9.01 -11.32 18.17
CA LEU A 163 -8.67 -11.90 16.86
C LEU A 163 -7.96 -13.25 17.00
N TRP A 164 -7.02 -13.37 17.94
CA TRP A 164 -6.31 -14.63 18.19
C TRP A 164 -7.20 -15.73 18.77
N GLU A 165 -8.16 -15.37 19.63
CA GLU A 165 -9.14 -16.32 20.19
C GLU A 165 -10.16 -16.78 19.16
N MET A 166 -10.54 -15.91 18.22
CA MET A 166 -11.50 -16.26 17.15
C MET A 166 -10.89 -17.18 16.10
N CYS A 167 -9.60 -17.08 15.83
CA CYS A 167 -8.88 -17.91 14.88
C CYS A 167 -7.44 -18.13 15.37
N THR A 168 -7.13 -19.35 15.74
CA THR A 168 -5.81 -19.70 16.31
C THR A 168 -4.64 -19.47 15.35
N GLU A 169 -4.88 -19.45 14.03
CA GLU A 169 -3.85 -19.12 13.04
C GLU A 169 -3.43 -17.66 13.08
N CYS A 170 -4.29 -16.76 13.56
CA CYS A 170 -3.98 -15.34 13.66
C CYS A 170 -2.72 -15.08 14.49
N ILE A 171 -2.50 -15.83 15.59
CA ILE A 171 -1.29 -15.69 16.42
C ILE A 171 -0.02 -16.14 15.70
N VAL A 172 -0.15 -16.98 14.67
CA VAL A 172 0.98 -17.44 13.84
C VAL A 172 1.26 -16.43 12.73
N VAL A 173 0.20 -15.90 12.10
CA VAL A 173 0.31 -15.00 10.95
C VAL A 173 0.74 -13.59 11.37
N PHE A 174 0.16 -13.06 12.45
CA PHE A 174 0.54 -11.74 13.02
C PHE A 174 0.74 -11.82 14.54
N PRO A 175 1.84 -12.44 14.98
CA PRO A 175 2.18 -12.59 16.41
C PRO A 175 2.46 -11.25 17.10
N ASP A 176 2.79 -10.23 16.35
CA ASP A 176 2.93 -8.84 16.77
C ASP A 176 1.58 -8.18 17.13
N GLY A 177 0.46 -8.79 16.73
CA GLY A 177 -0.87 -8.25 16.95
C GLY A 177 -1.24 -7.15 15.93
N VAL A 178 -2.19 -6.29 16.32
CA VAL A 178 -2.65 -5.18 15.49
C VAL A 178 -2.53 -3.85 16.24
N GLY A 179 -1.96 -2.85 15.56
CA GLY A 179 -2.02 -1.46 16.03
C GLY A 179 -3.39 -0.85 15.74
N ILE A 180 -3.82 0.09 16.57
CA ILE A 180 -5.09 0.81 16.35
C ILE A 180 -4.86 2.31 16.42
N LEU A 181 -5.34 3.03 15.41
CA LEU A 181 -5.43 4.47 15.43
C LEU A 181 -6.88 4.90 15.72
N PRO A 182 -7.07 5.93 16.54
CA PRO A 182 -8.40 6.53 16.72
C PRO A 182 -8.91 7.09 15.40
N TRP A 183 -10.16 7.55 15.38
CA TRP A 183 -10.69 8.27 14.22
C TRP A 183 -9.81 9.47 13.88
N MET A 184 -9.30 9.51 12.66
CA MET A 184 -8.48 10.59 12.11
C MET A 184 -8.93 10.90 10.68
N LEU A 185 -8.67 12.11 10.20
CA LEU A 185 -8.98 12.49 8.83
C LEU A 185 -8.02 11.78 7.85
N CYS A 186 -8.58 10.95 6.95
CA CYS A 186 -7.82 10.25 5.93
C CYS A 186 -7.21 11.21 4.90
N GLY A 187 -6.13 10.79 4.24
CA GLY A 187 -5.43 11.58 3.22
C GLY A 187 -4.61 12.75 3.77
N THR A 188 -4.41 12.83 5.08
CA THR A 188 -3.53 13.83 5.72
C THR A 188 -2.17 13.22 6.10
N ASN A 189 -1.14 14.05 6.26
CA ASN A 189 0.16 13.59 6.74
C ASN A 189 0.08 13.12 8.21
N GLU A 190 -0.81 13.70 9.01
CA GLU A 190 -0.99 13.35 10.42
C GLU A 190 -1.36 11.87 10.61
N ILE A 191 -2.34 11.36 9.84
CA ILE A 191 -2.69 9.93 9.90
C ILE A 191 -1.56 9.06 9.34
N GLY A 192 -0.84 9.56 8.33
CA GLY A 192 0.35 8.88 7.79
C GLY A 192 1.46 8.73 8.82
N GLU A 193 1.78 9.79 9.55
CA GLU A 193 2.78 9.78 10.63
C GLU A 193 2.38 8.85 11.77
N ALA A 194 1.11 8.92 12.20
CA ALA A 194 0.57 8.04 13.24
C ALA A 194 0.60 6.56 12.80
N THR A 195 0.27 6.27 11.53
CA THR A 195 0.35 4.93 10.95
C THR A 195 1.79 4.42 10.95
N ALA A 196 2.72 5.25 10.48
CA ALA A 196 4.14 4.90 10.41
C ALA A 196 4.72 4.61 11.80
N GLU A 197 4.33 5.36 12.82
CA GLU A 197 4.78 5.10 14.20
C GLU A 197 4.29 3.73 14.68
N LYS A 198 3.02 3.39 14.46
CA LYS A 198 2.47 2.07 14.78
C LYS A 198 3.14 0.95 13.97
N MET A 199 3.49 1.22 12.72
CA MET A 199 4.13 0.23 11.84
C MET A 199 5.59 -0.11 12.21
N LYS A 200 6.19 0.55 13.17
CA LYS A 200 7.44 0.09 13.77
C LYS A 200 7.25 -1.16 14.64
N GLU A 201 6.07 -1.32 15.23
CA GLU A 201 5.73 -2.44 16.11
C GLU A 201 4.83 -3.47 15.42
N PHE A 202 3.84 -3.02 14.65
CA PHE A 202 2.80 -3.86 14.05
C PHE A 202 2.89 -3.87 12.53
N ARG A 203 2.70 -5.04 11.92
CA ARG A 203 2.53 -5.15 10.45
C ARG A 203 1.13 -4.77 9.98
N LEU A 204 0.16 -4.80 10.88
CA LEU A 204 -1.24 -4.47 10.64
C LEU A 204 -1.64 -3.30 11.53
N VAL A 205 -2.20 -2.24 10.94
CA VAL A 205 -2.68 -1.06 11.66
C VAL A 205 -4.11 -0.77 11.25
N ILE A 206 -5.01 -0.81 12.20
CA ILE A 206 -6.44 -0.50 12.01
C ILE A 206 -6.63 1.01 12.13
N TRP A 207 -7.26 1.61 11.13
CA TRP A 207 -7.79 2.96 11.18
C TRP A 207 -9.23 2.88 11.64
N ALA A 208 -9.52 3.34 12.85
CA ALA A 208 -10.86 3.27 13.43
C ALA A 208 -11.93 3.85 12.49
N MET A 209 -12.99 3.08 12.24
CA MET A 209 -14.14 3.42 11.38
C MET A 209 -13.78 3.68 9.91
N HIS A 210 -12.61 3.21 9.43
CA HIS A 210 -12.17 3.46 8.07
C HIS A 210 -11.67 2.18 7.37
N GLY A 211 -10.60 1.56 7.86
CA GLY A 211 -10.00 0.40 7.20
C GLY A 211 -8.78 -0.11 7.92
N ILE A 212 -7.91 -0.80 7.18
CA ILE A 212 -6.68 -1.40 7.68
C ILE A 212 -5.51 -1.08 6.74
N TYR A 213 -4.35 -0.83 7.31
CA TYR A 213 -3.06 -0.85 6.64
C TYR A 213 -2.34 -2.15 6.96
N GLY A 214 -1.90 -2.87 5.94
CA GLY A 214 -1.05 -4.05 6.06
C GLY A 214 0.29 -3.84 5.38
N ALA A 215 1.34 -4.44 5.93
CA ALA A 215 2.69 -4.40 5.36
C ALA A 215 3.34 -5.78 5.37
N GLY A 216 4.09 -6.11 4.32
CA GLY A 216 4.75 -7.40 4.17
C GLY A 216 5.81 -7.41 3.07
N LYS A 217 6.37 -8.61 2.80
CA LYS A 217 7.46 -8.80 1.83
C LYS A 217 6.95 -8.97 0.41
N THR A 218 5.79 -9.60 0.25
CA THR A 218 5.14 -9.88 -1.03
C THR A 218 3.67 -9.45 -0.99
N LEU A 219 3.06 -9.32 -2.17
CA LEU A 219 1.62 -9.04 -2.27
C LEU A 219 0.79 -10.16 -1.62
N ASP A 220 1.13 -11.42 -1.85
CA ASP A 220 0.43 -12.58 -1.26
C ASP A 220 0.53 -12.60 0.27
N GLU A 221 1.71 -12.32 0.85
CA GLU A 221 1.87 -12.28 2.30
C GLU A 221 1.06 -11.13 2.93
N THR A 222 1.01 -10.00 2.24
CA THR A 222 0.35 -8.80 2.78
C THR A 222 -1.17 -8.88 2.65
N PHE A 223 -1.64 -9.49 1.56
CA PHE A 223 -3.06 -9.79 1.30
C PHE A 223 -3.58 -10.90 2.20
#